data_29c25f3f560567807c4e9730ad263ee5
#
_entry.id   29c25f3f560567807c4e9730ad263ee5
#
_cell.length_a   1.000
_cell.length_b   1.000
_cell.length_c   1.000
_cell.angle_alpha   90.00
_cell.angle_beta   90.00
_cell.angle_gamma   90.00
#
_symmetry.space_group_name_H-M   'P 1'
#
loop_
_entity.id
_entity.type
_entity.pdbx_description
1 polymer ?
#
loop_
_entity_poly.entity_id
_entity_poly.type
_entity_poly.pdbx_seq_one_letter_code
_entity_poly.pdbx_strand_id
1 'polypeptide(L)'
;MKIYREYVGLENGKRVLYLRLKKALYGCMQSAIFWYDTFKGSLEKICFQMNKYNRCVANKNINGKQCTICWYVDDTKISHIDPKVVDEVIAAIEGRFGKMTVTRGKVHNFVGMDMEFKDDGTVEILMKQYILECIKVFYEKMKRVTTPAKSSLFEIIDEVEMKTEKQEIFHHIVAKLLYVSKRARVDIDLAVSFMCTRVSRSTEEDWGKLRRLLNYISGTIDIKDHRV
;
A
#
# COMPACT_ATOMS: atom_id res chain seq x y z
N MET A 1 29.09 12.44 -29.10
CA MET A 1 28.04 11.77 -29.92
C MET A 1 28.58 10.70 -30.88
N LYS A 2 29.88 10.35 -30.83
CA LYS A 2 30.48 9.31 -31.68
C LYS A 2 30.37 7.86 -31.16
N ILE A 3 30.05 7.65 -29.87
CA ILE A 3 30.22 6.34 -29.18
C ILE A 3 29.04 5.39 -29.38
N TYR A 4 27.88 5.86 -29.92
CA TYR A 4 26.66 5.06 -29.98
C TYR A 4 26.03 4.93 -31.37
N ARG A 5 26.78 5.23 -32.44
CA ARG A 5 26.27 5.17 -33.84
C ARG A 5 25.77 3.80 -34.24
N GLU A 6 26.38 2.76 -33.75
CA GLU A 6 26.04 1.36 -34.01
C GLU A 6 24.70 0.92 -33.41
N TYR A 7 24.17 1.66 -32.39
CA TYR A 7 22.91 1.38 -31.72
C TYR A 7 21.77 2.30 -32.16
N VAL A 8 22.02 3.15 -33.16
CA VAL A 8 21.00 4.08 -33.67
C VAL A 8 20.23 3.43 -34.80
N GLY A 9 18.93 3.26 -34.63
CA GLY A 9 17.98 2.84 -35.65
C GLY A 9 17.03 3.94 -36.08
N LEU A 10 16.17 3.64 -37.04
CA LEU A 10 15.09 4.50 -37.49
C LEU A 10 13.77 3.78 -37.24
N GLU A 11 12.86 4.39 -36.46
CA GLU A 11 11.49 3.96 -36.28
C GLU A 11 10.54 5.10 -36.67
N ASN A 12 9.61 4.84 -37.58
CA ASN A 12 8.65 5.83 -38.07
C ASN A 12 9.29 7.18 -38.47
N GLY A 13 10.47 7.12 -39.12
CA GLY A 13 11.21 8.31 -39.55
C GLY A 13 11.97 9.05 -38.42
N LYS A 14 11.89 8.59 -37.19
CA LYS A 14 12.62 9.16 -36.03
C LYS A 14 13.85 8.33 -35.69
N ARG A 15 14.93 9.00 -35.35
CA ARG A 15 16.14 8.32 -34.85
C ARG A 15 15.88 7.83 -33.42
N VAL A 16 16.06 6.52 -33.20
CA VAL A 16 15.94 5.87 -31.90
C VAL A 16 17.25 5.21 -31.52
N LEU A 17 17.58 5.14 -30.23
CA LEU A 17 18.76 4.51 -29.71
C LEU A 17 18.37 3.21 -28.99
N TYR A 18 18.83 2.07 -29.53
CA TYR A 18 18.62 0.75 -28.89
C TYR A 18 19.76 0.46 -27.92
N LEU A 19 19.39 0.32 -26.64
CA LEU A 19 20.33 -0.01 -25.58
C LEU A 19 19.95 -1.30 -24.88
N ARG A 20 20.91 -2.22 -24.77
CA ARG A 20 20.73 -3.43 -23.96
C ARG A 20 20.98 -3.08 -22.49
N LEU A 21 19.93 -3.16 -21.66
CA LEU A 21 20.03 -2.96 -20.24
C LEU A 21 20.81 -4.12 -19.58
N LYS A 22 21.85 -3.79 -18.82
CA LYS A 22 22.61 -4.77 -18.01
C LYS A 22 22.02 -4.99 -16.62
N LYS A 23 21.15 -4.08 -16.17
CA LYS A 23 20.44 -4.14 -14.88
C LYS A 23 18.98 -3.78 -15.09
N ALA A 24 18.12 -4.24 -14.19
CA ALA A 24 16.72 -3.86 -14.18
C ALA A 24 16.56 -2.33 -14.01
N LEU A 25 15.66 -1.74 -14.79
CA LEU A 25 15.35 -0.32 -14.71
C LEU A 25 14.12 -0.14 -13.79
N TYR A 26 14.23 0.80 -12.85
CA TYR A 26 13.12 1.13 -11.96
C TYR A 26 11.88 1.58 -12.76
N GLY A 27 10.70 1.10 -12.38
CA GLY A 27 9.43 1.40 -13.06
C GLY A 27 9.07 0.42 -14.20
N CYS A 28 9.97 -0.47 -14.64
CA CYS A 28 9.61 -1.55 -15.57
C CYS A 28 8.92 -2.71 -14.83
N MET A 29 7.86 -3.25 -15.44
CA MET A 29 7.07 -4.36 -14.86
C MET A 29 7.94 -5.60 -14.59
N GLN A 30 8.86 -5.94 -15.49
CA GLN A 30 9.80 -7.04 -15.32
C GLN A 30 10.78 -6.83 -14.16
N SER A 31 11.12 -5.57 -13.83
CA SER A 31 12.04 -5.25 -12.74
C SER A 31 11.49 -5.64 -11.38
N ALA A 32 10.18 -5.50 -11.18
CA ALA A 32 9.50 -5.91 -9.95
C ALA A 32 9.57 -7.45 -9.75
N ILE A 33 9.41 -8.22 -10.83
CA ILE A 33 9.53 -9.69 -10.80
C ILE A 33 10.97 -10.10 -10.49
N PHE A 34 11.96 -9.50 -11.17
CA PHE A 34 13.38 -9.78 -10.90
C PHE A 34 13.81 -9.43 -9.49
N TRP A 35 13.31 -8.33 -8.96
CA TRP A 35 13.54 -7.96 -7.56
C TRP A 35 12.94 -9.00 -6.61
N TYR A 36 11.67 -9.35 -6.79
CA TYR A 36 10.99 -10.35 -5.99
C TYR A 36 11.73 -11.68 -5.98
N ASP A 37 12.08 -12.23 -7.14
CA ASP A 37 12.77 -13.52 -7.26
C ASP A 37 14.17 -13.47 -6.64
N THR A 38 14.88 -12.36 -6.80
CA THR A 38 16.21 -12.16 -6.22
C THR A 38 16.14 -12.07 -4.69
N PHE A 39 15.19 -11.32 -4.16
CA PHE A 39 15.00 -11.16 -2.71
C PHE A 39 14.53 -12.48 -2.06
N LYS A 40 13.50 -13.10 -2.62
CA LYS A 40 13.02 -14.42 -2.23
C LYS A 40 14.15 -15.46 -2.20
N GLY A 41 14.89 -15.62 -3.30
CA GLY A 41 15.99 -16.57 -3.38
C GLY A 41 17.12 -16.27 -2.39
N SER A 42 17.25 -15.02 -1.91
CA SER A 42 18.19 -14.65 -0.86
C SER A 42 17.70 -15.12 0.51
N LEU A 43 16.42 -14.97 0.79
CA LEU A 43 15.80 -15.43 2.04
C LEU A 43 15.80 -16.96 2.13
N GLU A 44 15.52 -17.66 1.02
CA GLU A 44 15.58 -19.13 0.95
C GLU A 44 16.99 -19.67 1.24
N LYS A 45 18.06 -18.98 0.78
CA LYS A 45 19.46 -19.35 1.07
C LYS A 45 19.81 -19.28 2.55
N ILE A 46 19.16 -18.40 3.32
CA ILE A 46 19.30 -18.31 4.78
C ILE A 46 18.19 -19.07 5.51
N CYS A 47 17.55 -20.03 4.79
CA CYS A 47 16.56 -20.99 5.32
C CYS A 47 15.24 -20.37 5.80
N PHE A 48 14.80 -19.23 5.23
CA PHE A 48 13.44 -18.77 5.40
C PHE A 48 12.51 -19.52 4.45
N GLN A 49 11.33 -19.85 4.94
CA GLN A 49 10.26 -20.48 4.16
C GLN A 49 9.20 -19.45 3.77
N MET A 50 8.83 -19.41 2.50
CA MET A 50 7.78 -18.53 2.00
C MET A 50 6.41 -18.95 2.55
N ASN A 51 5.62 -17.96 2.95
CA ASN A 51 4.26 -18.19 3.39
C ASN A 51 3.39 -18.64 2.19
N LYS A 52 2.54 -19.65 2.40
CA LYS A 52 1.69 -20.22 1.35
C LYS A 52 0.57 -19.26 0.89
N TYR A 53 0.12 -18.38 1.77
CA TYR A 53 -0.98 -17.44 1.50
C TYR A 53 -0.50 -16.07 1.02
N ASN A 54 0.65 -15.62 1.51
CA ASN A 54 1.23 -14.33 1.13
C ASN A 54 2.69 -14.52 0.70
N ARG A 55 2.94 -14.35 -0.58
CA ARG A 55 4.27 -14.53 -1.18
C ARG A 55 5.31 -13.49 -0.71
N CYS A 56 4.87 -12.37 -0.14
CA CYS A 56 5.74 -11.35 0.43
C CYS A 56 5.91 -11.50 1.95
N VAL A 57 5.72 -12.71 2.47
CA VAL A 57 5.98 -13.06 3.87
C VAL A 57 6.82 -14.33 3.90
N ALA A 58 7.87 -14.32 4.72
CA ALA A 58 8.73 -15.47 4.95
C ALA A 58 8.93 -15.70 6.44
N ASN A 59 8.98 -16.96 6.85
CA ASN A 59 9.12 -17.35 8.24
C ASN A 59 10.29 -18.31 8.42
N LYS A 60 10.96 -18.21 9.57
CA LYS A 60 12.00 -19.15 10.01
C LYS A 60 11.91 -19.33 11.52
N ASN A 61 12.02 -20.57 12.00
CA ASN A 61 12.17 -20.81 13.43
C ASN A 61 13.66 -20.65 13.82
N ILE A 62 13.94 -19.76 14.76
CA ILE A 62 15.28 -19.50 15.28
C ILE A 62 15.21 -19.60 16.81
N ASN A 63 15.97 -20.50 17.40
CA ASN A 63 15.98 -20.75 18.85
C ASN A 63 14.59 -21.04 19.44
N GLY A 64 13.75 -21.81 18.70
CA GLY A 64 12.40 -22.17 19.11
C GLY A 64 11.36 -21.03 18.98
N LYS A 65 11.74 -19.89 18.42
CA LYS A 65 10.87 -18.74 18.19
C LYS A 65 10.80 -18.38 16.71
N GLN A 66 9.62 -17.95 16.24
CA GLN A 66 9.43 -17.58 14.86
C GLN A 66 10.05 -16.21 14.57
N CYS A 67 10.90 -16.15 13.55
CA CYS A 67 11.30 -14.92 12.89
C CYS A 67 10.45 -14.75 11.62
N THR A 68 9.83 -13.58 11.47
CA THR A 68 8.99 -13.25 10.32
C THR A 68 9.57 -12.07 9.58
N ILE A 69 9.68 -12.20 8.27
CA ILE A 69 10.02 -11.12 7.34
C ILE A 69 8.80 -10.87 6.47
N CYS A 70 8.35 -9.61 6.43
CA CYS A 70 7.32 -9.14 5.53
C CYS A 70 7.90 -8.00 4.70
N TRP A 71 7.70 -8.00 3.38
CA TRP A 71 8.23 -6.94 2.52
C TRP A 71 7.21 -6.48 1.47
N TYR A 72 7.38 -5.24 1.06
CA TYR A 72 6.63 -4.63 -0.03
C TYR A 72 7.59 -3.78 -0.86
N VAL A 73 7.94 -4.27 -2.07
CA VAL A 73 8.98 -3.71 -2.92
C VAL A 73 10.31 -3.61 -2.17
N ASP A 74 10.72 -2.42 -1.74
CA ASP A 74 11.95 -2.09 -1.00
C ASP A 74 11.74 -1.96 0.53
N ASP A 75 10.50 -1.74 0.98
CA ASP A 75 10.17 -1.72 2.40
C ASP A 75 10.16 -3.13 3.00
N THR A 76 10.91 -3.34 4.07
CA THR A 76 11.00 -4.65 4.73
C THR A 76 10.79 -4.51 6.24
N LYS A 77 9.88 -5.31 6.80
CA LYS A 77 9.65 -5.42 8.25
C LYS A 77 10.12 -6.78 8.73
N ILE A 78 11.03 -6.79 9.70
CA ILE A 78 11.57 -8.00 10.34
C ILE A 78 11.12 -8.04 11.79
N SER A 79 10.62 -9.18 12.25
CA SER A 79 10.09 -9.34 13.61
C SER A 79 10.63 -10.62 14.24
N HIS A 80 11.22 -10.50 15.43
CA HIS A 80 11.62 -11.60 16.30
C HIS A 80 11.65 -11.12 17.74
N ILE A 81 11.50 -12.02 18.72
CA ILE A 81 11.52 -11.68 20.15
C ILE A 81 12.91 -11.24 20.63
N ASP A 82 13.97 -11.82 20.06
CA ASP A 82 15.36 -11.45 20.34
C ASP A 82 15.86 -10.44 19.30
N PRO A 83 16.24 -9.22 19.71
CA PRO A 83 16.79 -8.20 18.82
C PRO A 83 18.07 -8.63 18.10
N LYS A 84 18.90 -9.48 18.71
CA LYS A 84 20.15 -9.98 18.09
C LYS A 84 19.87 -10.80 16.83
N VAL A 85 18.80 -11.61 16.85
CA VAL A 85 18.37 -12.36 15.68
C VAL A 85 17.96 -11.42 14.55
N VAL A 86 17.30 -10.32 14.87
CA VAL A 86 16.93 -9.28 13.87
C VAL A 86 18.20 -8.65 13.28
N ASP A 87 19.22 -8.36 14.11
CA ASP A 87 20.50 -7.81 13.65
C ASP A 87 21.24 -8.77 12.71
N GLU A 88 21.28 -10.06 13.04
CA GLU A 88 21.89 -11.10 12.21
C GLU A 88 21.18 -11.24 10.85
N VAL A 89 19.86 -11.20 10.84
CA VAL A 89 19.06 -11.25 9.60
C VAL A 89 19.30 -10.01 8.74
N ILE A 90 19.35 -8.82 9.36
CA ILE A 90 19.68 -7.57 8.66
C ILE A 90 21.06 -7.67 8.03
N ALA A 91 22.08 -8.09 8.81
CA ALA A 91 23.44 -8.24 8.30
C ALA A 91 23.55 -9.22 7.14
N ALA A 92 22.78 -10.33 7.17
CA ALA A 92 22.72 -11.28 6.07
C ALA A 92 22.11 -10.69 4.79
N ILE A 93 21.09 -9.84 4.92
CA ILE A 93 20.46 -9.14 3.79
C ILE A 93 21.42 -8.06 3.26
N GLU A 94 22.03 -7.26 4.14
CA GLU A 94 22.99 -6.21 3.78
C GLU A 94 24.21 -6.77 3.04
N GLY A 95 24.67 -7.94 3.41
CA GLY A 95 25.79 -8.63 2.74
C GLY A 95 25.54 -8.88 1.25
N ARG A 96 24.28 -8.92 0.83
CA ARG A 96 23.90 -9.11 -0.58
C ARG A 96 23.42 -7.86 -1.29
N PHE A 97 22.64 -7.03 -0.61
CA PHE A 97 21.95 -5.89 -1.22
C PHE A 97 22.59 -4.54 -0.90
N GLY A 98 23.57 -4.52 0.01
CA GLY A 98 24.18 -3.29 0.49
C GLY A 98 23.48 -2.76 1.75
N LYS A 99 24.00 -1.65 2.27
CA LYS A 99 23.55 -1.07 3.54
C LYS A 99 22.09 -0.65 3.48
N MET A 100 21.33 -0.98 4.51
CA MET A 100 19.91 -0.66 4.67
C MET A 100 19.72 0.47 5.67
N THR A 101 18.69 1.29 5.47
CA THR A 101 18.20 2.20 6.51
C THR A 101 17.33 1.41 7.48
N VAL A 102 17.68 1.39 8.77
CA VAL A 102 17.00 0.60 9.78
C VAL A 102 16.31 1.52 10.79
N THR A 103 15.00 1.36 10.95
CA THR A 103 14.21 2.01 12.01
C THR A 103 13.94 1.02 13.14
N ARG A 104 14.17 1.46 14.37
CA ARG A 104 13.99 0.68 15.61
C ARG A 104 12.98 1.36 16.53
N GLY A 105 12.46 0.61 17.49
CA GLY A 105 11.56 1.14 18.53
C GLY A 105 10.15 0.61 18.43
N LYS A 106 9.22 1.30 19.09
CA LYS A 106 7.81 0.89 19.16
C LYS A 106 6.94 1.47 18.05
N VAL A 107 7.41 2.52 17.37
CA VAL A 107 6.65 3.21 16.33
C VAL A 107 7.31 2.96 14.98
N HIS A 108 6.54 2.43 14.04
CA HIS A 108 6.99 2.12 12.69
C HIS A 108 5.99 2.62 11.66
N ASN A 109 6.49 3.14 10.54
CA ASN A 109 5.68 3.29 9.33
C ASN A 109 5.98 2.13 8.38
N PHE A 110 4.95 1.44 7.91
CA PHE A 110 5.07 0.37 6.93
C PHE A 110 3.85 0.38 6.00
N VAL A 111 4.12 0.55 4.72
CA VAL A 111 3.08 0.56 3.66
C VAL A 111 1.97 1.57 3.97
N GLY A 112 2.34 2.76 4.44
CA GLY A 112 1.39 3.85 4.76
C GLY A 112 0.59 3.67 6.05
N MET A 113 0.91 2.64 6.85
CA MET A 113 0.37 2.44 8.20
C MET A 113 1.37 2.93 9.23
N ASP A 114 0.95 3.81 10.12
CA ASP A 114 1.66 4.15 11.34
C ASP A 114 1.25 3.14 12.42
N MET A 115 2.20 2.28 12.83
CA MET A 115 1.98 1.21 13.79
C MET A 115 2.71 1.54 15.08
N GLU A 116 1.99 1.52 16.19
CA GLU A 116 2.57 1.69 17.53
C GLU A 116 2.38 0.42 18.36
N PHE A 117 3.50 -0.24 18.71
CA PHE A 117 3.53 -1.45 19.52
C PHE A 117 3.53 -1.09 20.99
N LYS A 118 2.50 -1.52 21.73
CA LYS A 118 2.32 -1.25 23.16
C LYS A 118 2.97 -2.33 24.03
N ASP A 119 3.21 -2.00 25.30
CA ASP A 119 3.82 -2.93 26.27
C ASP A 119 2.89 -4.09 26.66
N ASP A 120 1.58 -3.91 26.48
CA ASP A 120 0.57 -4.95 26.71
C ASP A 120 0.44 -5.96 25.54
N GLY A 121 1.26 -5.82 24.49
CA GLY A 121 1.26 -6.67 23.32
C GLY A 121 0.28 -6.22 22.22
N THR A 122 -0.49 -5.16 22.45
CA THR A 122 -1.38 -4.61 21.43
C THR A 122 -0.63 -3.76 20.41
N VAL A 123 -1.21 -3.61 19.22
CA VAL A 123 -0.71 -2.73 18.16
C VAL A 123 -1.80 -1.75 17.77
N GLU A 124 -1.51 -0.47 17.88
CA GLU A 124 -2.36 0.58 17.34
C GLU A 124 -1.94 0.92 15.91
N ILE A 125 -2.91 0.95 15.01
CA ILE A 125 -2.69 1.27 13.59
C ILE A 125 -3.45 2.54 13.23
N LEU A 126 -2.75 3.50 12.65
CA LEU A 126 -3.29 4.77 12.16
C LEU A 126 -2.83 5.01 10.71
N MET A 127 -3.70 5.60 9.90
CA MET A 127 -3.39 5.96 8.52
C MET A 127 -3.70 7.43 8.22
N LYS A 128 -3.42 8.31 9.18
CA LYS A 128 -3.79 9.72 9.13
C LYS A 128 -3.29 10.43 7.89
N GLN A 129 -2.00 10.31 7.57
CA GLN A 129 -1.42 10.97 6.41
C GLN A 129 -2.04 10.48 5.10
N TYR A 130 -2.26 9.19 4.97
CA TYR A 130 -2.90 8.59 3.80
C TYR A 130 -4.34 9.07 3.62
N ILE A 131 -5.10 9.19 4.72
CA ILE A 131 -6.47 9.74 4.72
C ILE A 131 -6.47 11.22 4.31
N LEU A 132 -5.53 12.02 4.83
CA LEU A 132 -5.41 13.44 4.45
C LEU A 132 -5.16 13.61 2.94
N GLU A 133 -4.37 12.73 2.34
CA GLU A 133 -4.16 12.74 0.89
C GLU A 133 -5.44 12.40 0.11
N CYS A 134 -6.27 11.48 0.62
CA CYS A 134 -7.58 11.20 0.01
C CYS A 134 -8.49 12.42 0.05
N ILE A 135 -8.52 13.13 1.21
CA ILE A 135 -9.35 14.31 1.40
C ILE A 135 -8.89 15.47 0.51
N LYS A 136 -7.57 15.64 0.30
CA LYS A 136 -7.03 16.70 -0.57
C LYS A 136 -7.48 16.60 -2.03
N VAL A 137 -7.74 15.40 -2.52
CA VAL A 137 -8.22 15.17 -3.89
C VAL A 137 -9.70 15.57 -4.03
N PHE A 138 -10.45 15.56 -2.93
CA PHE A 138 -11.84 15.93 -2.90
C PHE A 138 -11.98 17.45 -2.75
N TYR A 139 -12.46 18.11 -3.79
CA TYR A 139 -12.47 19.58 -3.91
C TYR A 139 -13.59 20.30 -3.17
N GLU A 140 -14.48 19.56 -2.49
CA GLU A 140 -15.61 20.15 -1.77
C GLU A 140 -15.27 20.44 -0.30
N LYS A 141 -15.95 21.43 0.28
CA LYS A 141 -15.77 21.80 1.68
C LYS A 141 -16.31 20.71 2.60
N MET A 142 -15.49 20.25 3.53
CA MET A 142 -15.85 19.24 4.52
C MET A 142 -16.83 19.76 5.57
N LYS A 143 -17.79 18.88 5.96
CA LYS A 143 -18.73 19.13 7.05
C LYS A 143 -18.65 17.94 8.03
N ARG A 144 -18.77 18.22 9.33
CA ARG A 144 -18.74 17.13 10.31
C ARG A 144 -20.06 16.36 10.31
N VAL A 145 -19.97 15.04 10.25
CA VAL A 145 -21.10 14.11 10.41
C VAL A 145 -20.70 12.96 11.34
N THR A 146 -21.69 12.29 11.93
CA THR A 146 -21.50 11.29 12.99
C THR A 146 -21.47 9.84 12.49
N THR A 147 -21.91 9.58 11.25
CA THR A 147 -21.96 8.22 10.69
C THR A 147 -21.41 8.19 9.27
N PRO A 148 -20.72 7.11 8.85
CA PRO A 148 -20.11 7.00 7.52
C PRO A 148 -21.13 6.91 6.40
N ALA A 149 -22.34 6.41 6.69
CA ALA A 149 -23.40 6.24 5.72
C ALA A 149 -24.77 6.61 6.31
N LYS A 150 -25.78 6.79 5.46
CA LYS A 150 -27.20 6.83 5.81
C LYS A 150 -27.81 5.43 5.71
N SER A 151 -29.03 5.24 6.24
CA SER A 151 -29.82 4.01 6.06
C SER A 151 -30.08 3.67 4.59
N SER A 152 -30.14 4.70 3.74
CA SER A 152 -30.32 4.58 2.29
C SER A 152 -29.00 4.29 1.52
N LEU A 153 -27.95 3.79 2.18
CA LEU A 153 -26.66 3.51 1.51
C LEU A 153 -26.83 2.64 0.26
N PHE A 154 -27.65 1.59 0.37
CA PHE A 154 -27.82 0.59 -0.70
C PHE A 154 -28.88 0.94 -1.72
N GLU A 155 -29.62 2.03 -1.54
CA GLU A 155 -30.57 2.51 -2.53
C GLU A 155 -29.80 3.01 -3.75
N ILE A 156 -30.24 2.57 -4.92
CA ILE A 156 -29.71 2.97 -6.21
C ILE A 156 -30.84 3.69 -6.94
N ILE A 157 -30.63 4.96 -7.17
CA ILE A 157 -31.52 5.78 -8.00
C ILE A 157 -30.89 5.85 -9.38
N ASP A 158 -31.63 5.51 -10.41
CA ASP A 158 -31.20 5.62 -11.82
C ASP A 158 -31.15 7.11 -12.23
N GLU A 159 -30.11 7.78 -11.77
CA GLU A 159 -29.78 9.14 -12.15
C GLU A 159 -28.78 9.16 -13.31
N VAL A 160 -28.62 10.33 -13.89
CA VAL A 160 -27.62 10.60 -14.93
C VAL A 160 -26.22 10.27 -14.37
N GLU A 161 -25.47 9.50 -15.14
CA GLU A 161 -24.08 9.18 -14.81
C GLU A 161 -23.24 10.47 -14.66
N MET A 162 -22.27 10.43 -13.74
CA MET A 162 -21.33 11.55 -13.57
C MET A 162 -20.50 11.76 -14.85
N LYS A 163 -20.05 13.01 -15.06
CA LYS A 163 -19.04 13.31 -16.09
C LYS A 163 -17.76 12.51 -15.83
N THR A 164 -17.07 12.12 -16.89
CA THR A 164 -15.87 11.26 -16.85
C THR A 164 -14.84 11.73 -15.83
N GLU A 165 -14.49 13.02 -15.80
CA GLU A 165 -13.51 13.58 -14.87
C GLU A 165 -13.91 13.38 -13.40
N LYS A 166 -15.19 13.57 -13.09
CA LYS A 166 -15.72 13.39 -11.72
C LYS A 166 -15.77 11.91 -11.34
N GLN A 167 -16.07 11.03 -12.31
CA GLN A 167 -16.08 9.59 -12.16
C GLN A 167 -14.66 9.05 -11.86
N GLU A 168 -13.64 9.58 -12.54
CA GLU A 168 -12.24 9.24 -12.28
C GLU A 168 -11.82 9.63 -10.86
N ILE A 169 -12.20 10.81 -10.38
CA ILE A 169 -11.96 11.25 -9.01
C ILE A 169 -12.65 10.33 -8.00
N PHE A 170 -13.93 9.99 -8.26
CA PHE A 170 -14.70 9.06 -7.45
C PHE A 170 -13.98 7.70 -7.33
N HIS A 171 -13.62 7.11 -8.47
CA HIS A 171 -12.90 5.83 -8.52
C HIS A 171 -11.58 5.91 -7.75
N HIS A 172 -10.79 6.95 -7.98
CA HIS A 172 -9.50 7.13 -7.32
C HIS A 172 -9.64 7.20 -5.79
N ILE A 173 -10.60 7.97 -5.28
CA ILE A 173 -10.83 8.10 -3.84
C ILE A 173 -11.35 6.80 -3.25
N VAL A 174 -12.34 6.15 -3.89
CA VAL A 174 -12.92 4.89 -3.42
C VAL A 174 -11.86 3.79 -3.36
N ALA A 175 -10.98 3.68 -4.37
CA ALA A 175 -9.87 2.72 -4.37
C ALA A 175 -8.89 2.96 -3.21
N LYS A 176 -8.54 4.22 -2.93
CA LYS A 176 -7.72 4.58 -1.76
C LYS A 176 -8.41 4.25 -0.44
N LEU A 177 -9.69 4.55 -0.32
CA LEU A 177 -10.46 4.26 0.89
C LEU A 177 -10.64 2.76 1.12
N LEU A 178 -10.71 1.94 0.07
CA LEU A 178 -10.72 0.48 0.19
C LEU A 178 -9.43 -0.02 0.86
N TYR A 179 -8.29 0.58 0.51
CA TYR A 179 -7.03 0.26 1.17
C TYR A 179 -7.06 0.61 2.67
N VAL A 180 -7.57 1.77 3.01
CA VAL A 180 -7.70 2.26 4.40
C VAL A 180 -8.67 1.41 5.21
N SER A 181 -9.84 1.06 4.64
CA SER A 181 -10.89 0.30 5.35
C SER A 181 -10.40 -1.08 5.77
N LYS A 182 -9.61 -1.75 4.94
CA LYS A 182 -9.08 -3.09 5.23
C LYS A 182 -7.92 -3.11 6.23
N ARG A 183 -7.34 -1.95 6.57
CA ARG A 183 -6.12 -1.87 7.40
C ARG A 183 -6.30 -1.15 8.72
N ALA A 184 -7.00 -0.02 8.72
CA ALA A 184 -7.06 0.84 9.91
C ALA A 184 -8.46 1.38 10.21
N ARG A 185 -9.45 1.22 9.31
CA ARG A 185 -10.78 1.84 9.43
C ARG A 185 -11.89 0.87 9.04
N VAL A 186 -12.03 -0.19 9.82
CA VAL A 186 -13.09 -1.20 9.62
C VAL A 186 -14.49 -0.60 9.68
N ASP A 187 -14.66 0.48 10.45
CA ASP A 187 -15.91 1.24 10.60
C ASP A 187 -16.47 1.81 9.29
N ILE A 188 -15.61 2.05 8.28
CA ILE A 188 -16.04 2.53 6.97
C ILE A 188 -16.18 1.42 5.91
N ASP A 189 -15.82 0.18 6.24
CA ASP A 189 -15.67 -0.89 5.25
C ASP A 189 -16.95 -1.18 4.47
N LEU A 190 -18.09 -1.18 5.14
CA LEU A 190 -19.38 -1.42 4.50
C LEU A 190 -19.70 -0.35 3.45
N ALA A 191 -19.52 0.93 3.79
CA ALA A 191 -19.79 2.03 2.89
C ALA A 191 -18.84 2.04 1.68
N VAL A 192 -17.56 1.78 1.92
CA VAL A 192 -16.54 1.69 0.86
C VAL A 192 -16.81 0.50 -0.05
N SER A 193 -17.11 -0.67 0.50
CA SER A 193 -17.42 -1.88 -0.27
C SER A 193 -18.62 -1.69 -1.20
N PHE A 194 -19.67 -1.02 -0.73
CA PHE A 194 -20.79 -0.64 -1.60
C PHE A 194 -20.35 0.29 -2.72
N MET A 195 -19.61 1.37 -2.41
CA MET A 195 -19.15 2.31 -3.43
C MET A 195 -18.20 1.67 -4.44
N CYS A 196 -17.44 0.64 -4.09
CA CYS A 196 -16.63 -0.14 -5.04
C CYS A 196 -17.47 -0.79 -6.14
N THR A 197 -18.71 -1.20 -5.84
CA THR A 197 -19.63 -1.75 -6.86
C THR A 197 -20.15 -0.70 -7.84
N ARG A 198 -20.00 0.59 -7.50
CA ARG A 198 -20.54 1.73 -8.25
C ARG A 198 -19.51 2.43 -9.16
N VAL A 199 -18.21 2.11 -9.04
CA VAL A 199 -17.14 2.86 -9.71
C VAL A 199 -17.26 2.94 -11.24
N SER A 200 -17.85 1.92 -11.89
CA SER A 200 -18.04 1.89 -13.35
C SER A 200 -19.29 2.60 -13.83
N ARG A 201 -20.24 2.90 -12.94
CA ARG A 201 -21.55 3.53 -13.23
C ARG A 201 -21.94 4.50 -12.14
N SER A 202 -20.99 5.30 -11.69
CA SER A 202 -21.24 6.22 -10.57
C SER A 202 -22.10 7.41 -10.99
N THR A 203 -23.04 7.77 -10.12
CA THR A 203 -24.03 8.86 -10.31
C THR A 203 -23.76 10.00 -9.32
N GLU A 204 -24.47 11.12 -9.49
CA GLU A 204 -24.41 12.24 -8.55
C GLU A 204 -24.86 11.82 -7.12
N GLU A 205 -25.75 10.85 -7.01
CA GLU A 205 -26.13 10.27 -5.71
C GLU A 205 -24.95 9.53 -5.06
N ASP A 206 -24.21 8.71 -5.82
CA ASP A 206 -23.02 8.03 -5.33
C ASP A 206 -21.96 9.03 -4.88
N TRP A 207 -21.81 10.16 -5.58
CA TRP A 207 -20.97 11.27 -5.14
C TRP A 207 -21.43 11.86 -3.81
N GLY A 208 -22.72 11.97 -3.59
CA GLY A 208 -23.30 12.38 -2.31
C GLY A 208 -22.97 11.42 -1.16
N LYS A 209 -22.98 10.10 -1.45
CA LYS A 209 -22.58 9.05 -0.51
C LYS A 209 -21.08 9.15 -0.17
N LEU A 210 -20.24 9.34 -1.19
CA LEU A 210 -18.79 9.55 -1.00
C LEU A 210 -18.52 10.83 -0.16
N ARG A 211 -19.18 11.93 -0.48
CA ARG A 211 -19.09 13.19 0.29
C ARG A 211 -19.41 12.96 1.77
N ARG A 212 -20.47 12.22 2.07
CA ARG A 212 -20.84 11.92 3.45
C ARG A 212 -19.75 11.09 4.14
N LEU A 213 -19.22 10.07 3.48
CA LEU A 213 -18.16 9.23 3.99
C LEU A 213 -16.90 10.05 4.30
N LEU A 214 -16.47 10.92 3.38
CA LEU A 214 -15.31 11.78 3.59
C LEU A 214 -15.53 12.79 4.72
N ASN A 215 -16.76 13.32 4.86
CA ASN A 215 -17.13 14.18 5.98
C ASN A 215 -17.00 13.44 7.33
N TYR A 216 -17.41 12.17 7.40
CA TYR A 216 -17.25 11.32 8.56
C TYR A 216 -15.78 11.08 8.89
N ILE A 217 -15.00 10.67 7.90
CA ILE A 217 -13.56 10.38 8.04
C ILE A 217 -12.81 11.64 8.48
N SER A 218 -13.12 12.80 7.90
CA SER A 218 -12.52 14.09 8.28
C SER A 218 -12.76 14.44 9.75
N GLY A 219 -13.94 14.11 10.28
CA GLY A 219 -14.29 14.31 11.70
C GLY A 219 -13.73 13.25 12.66
N THR A 220 -13.21 12.16 12.12
CA THR A 220 -12.77 10.97 12.89
C THR A 220 -11.36 10.50 12.48
N ILE A 221 -10.53 11.42 12.03
CA ILE A 221 -9.23 11.13 11.41
C ILE A 221 -8.22 10.47 12.37
N ASP A 222 -8.39 10.68 13.67
CA ASP A 222 -7.50 10.17 14.71
C ASP A 222 -7.99 8.82 15.31
N ILE A 223 -9.03 8.21 14.73
CA ILE A 223 -9.45 6.87 15.13
C ILE A 223 -8.38 5.86 14.75
N LYS A 224 -7.95 5.07 15.74
CA LYS A 224 -6.96 4.00 15.63
C LYS A 224 -7.66 2.65 15.60
N ASP A 225 -7.11 1.72 14.83
CA ASP A 225 -7.45 0.30 14.91
C ASP A 225 -6.56 -0.37 15.97
N HIS A 226 -7.15 -1.16 16.86
CA HIS A 226 -6.44 -1.86 17.93
C HIS A 226 -6.44 -3.35 17.63
N ARG A 227 -5.24 -3.93 17.57
CA ARG A 227 -5.03 -5.37 17.31
C ARG A 227 -4.23 -6.01 18.42
N VAL A 228 -4.62 -7.24 18.76
CA VAL A 228 -3.95 -8.09 19.74
C VAL A 228 -3.11 -9.16 19.04
#